data_5eb2f3c8d97c53b94ebf2a0819bc37be
#
_entry.id   5eb2f3c8d97c53b94ebf2a0819bc37be
#
_cell.length_a   1.000
_cell.length_b   1.000
_cell.length_c   1.000
_cell.angle_alpha   90.00
_cell.angle_beta   90.00
_cell.angle_gamma   90.00
#
_symmetry.space_group_name_H-M   'P 1'
#
loop_
_entity.id
_entity.type
_entity.pdbx_description
1 polymer ?
#
loop_
_entity_poly.entity_id
_entity_poly.type
_entity_poly.pdbx_seq_one_letter_code
_entity_poly.pdbx_strand_id
1 'polypeptide(L)'
;MGSCEGRVVIVTGAGRGLGRAHALAFAAEGAKVVVNDLGVSRDGGDPAGGPAHDVVAEIQAMGGEAVVNGADVADWEQAAAMVAQAVDAFGHLDTLVCNAGFLRDRMLANMSEEEWDSVTRVHLKGHFAPARHAIAHWRDRSKAGEEVGARVVMTSSGAGLMGSIGQGNYAAAKAGIALLVVQAAAEWGRYGVLVNGVAPDARTRMTEGVIYDTGVPEGWDEKDPANVSPLMVWLGSRDCDVTGRVFEASGGSLNVCDGWQHGPVASVGERRFEVAEVGEAVHRSIAGAPDPAPVFGHRD
;
A
#
# COMPACT_ATOMS: atom_id res chain seq x y z
N MET A 1 5.66 -10.09 25.15
CA MET A 1 6.47 -9.55 24.05
C MET A 1 5.52 -9.29 22.90
N GLY A 2 5.60 -8.13 22.29
CA GLY A 2 4.79 -7.80 21.13
C GLY A 2 5.24 -8.58 19.88
N SER A 3 4.36 -8.70 18.88
CA SER A 3 4.64 -9.46 17.63
C SER A 3 5.75 -8.83 16.77
N CYS A 4 6.08 -7.56 17.03
CA CYS A 4 7.14 -6.81 16.33
C CYS A 4 8.31 -6.42 17.24
N GLU A 5 8.48 -7.07 18.40
CA GLU A 5 9.53 -6.76 19.37
C GLU A 5 10.92 -6.68 18.70
N GLY A 6 11.55 -5.52 18.83
CA GLY A 6 12.88 -5.22 18.27
C GLY A 6 12.96 -5.09 16.75
N ARG A 7 11.85 -5.20 16.00
CA ARG A 7 11.86 -4.94 14.54
C ARG A 7 11.98 -3.45 14.25
N VAL A 8 12.68 -3.12 13.19
CA VAL A 8 12.77 -1.75 12.66
C VAL A 8 11.82 -1.63 11.47
N VAL A 9 10.90 -0.67 11.55
CA VAL A 9 9.81 -0.49 10.59
C VAL A 9 9.83 0.93 10.04
N ILE A 10 9.81 1.07 8.71
CA ILE A 10 9.53 2.33 8.04
C ILE A 10 8.04 2.35 7.68
N VAL A 11 7.32 3.41 8.06
CA VAL A 11 5.93 3.66 7.60
C VAL A 11 5.89 4.97 6.83
N THR A 12 5.51 4.92 5.55
CA THR A 12 5.44 6.11 4.70
C THR A 12 4.04 6.75 4.74
N GLY A 13 3.98 8.09 4.68
CA GLY A 13 2.74 8.83 4.88
C GLY A 13 2.17 8.65 6.29
N ALA A 14 3.05 8.55 7.29
CA ALA A 14 2.71 8.13 8.64
C ALA A 14 2.29 9.28 9.57
N GLY A 15 2.20 10.51 9.08
CA GLY A 15 1.82 11.65 9.93
C GLY A 15 0.33 11.71 10.26
N ARG A 16 -0.55 11.07 9.48
CA ARG A 16 -2.01 11.15 9.66
C ARG A 16 -2.73 9.87 9.20
N GLY A 17 -4.02 9.77 9.55
CA GLY A 17 -4.93 8.72 9.05
C GLY A 17 -4.38 7.31 9.22
N LEU A 18 -4.47 6.49 8.18
CA LEU A 18 -4.00 5.10 8.17
C LEU A 18 -2.53 4.98 8.57
N GLY A 19 -1.64 5.78 7.95
CA GLY A 19 -0.22 5.69 8.24
C GLY A 19 0.14 5.99 9.69
N ARG A 20 -0.51 6.99 10.33
CA ARG A 20 -0.38 7.24 11.76
C ARG A 20 -0.86 6.06 12.60
N ALA A 21 -2.05 5.52 12.29
CA ALA A 21 -2.59 4.37 13.01
C ALA A 21 -1.65 3.16 12.91
N HIS A 22 -1.08 2.91 11.73
CA HIS A 22 -0.10 1.83 11.54
C HIS A 22 1.18 2.06 12.34
N ALA A 23 1.75 3.28 12.29
CA ALA A 23 2.98 3.60 13.04
C ALA A 23 2.80 3.39 14.54
N LEU A 24 1.68 3.86 15.11
CA LEU A 24 1.34 3.65 16.52
C LEU A 24 1.14 2.17 16.86
N ALA A 25 0.46 1.41 15.98
CA ALA A 25 0.21 -0.01 16.20
C ALA A 25 1.51 -0.83 16.16
N PHE A 26 2.42 -0.55 15.21
CA PHE A 26 3.75 -1.19 15.18
C PHE A 26 4.55 -0.88 16.45
N ALA A 27 4.54 0.38 16.90
CA ALA A 27 5.24 0.77 18.13
C ALA A 27 4.65 0.09 19.37
N ALA A 28 3.32 -0.03 19.45
CA ALA A 28 2.64 -0.74 20.55
C ALA A 28 3.03 -2.23 20.62
N GLU A 29 3.39 -2.82 19.47
CA GLU A 29 3.89 -4.21 19.34
C GLU A 29 5.43 -4.32 19.47
N GLY A 30 6.10 -3.25 19.94
CA GLY A 30 7.52 -3.26 20.28
C GLY A 30 8.46 -2.94 19.11
N ALA A 31 7.95 -2.45 17.98
CA ALA A 31 8.79 -2.02 16.87
C ALA A 31 9.43 -0.65 17.12
N LYS A 32 10.62 -0.43 16.55
CA LYS A 32 11.24 0.87 16.37
C LYS A 32 10.80 1.45 15.03
N VAL A 33 10.28 2.68 15.01
CA VAL A 33 9.57 3.21 13.85
C VAL A 33 10.26 4.42 13.24
N VAL A 34 10.49 4.38 11.93
CA VAL A 34 10.77 5.56 11.11
C VAL A 34 9.44 6.09 10.59
N VAL A 35 9.02 7.23 11.10
CA VAL A 35 7.77 7.90 10.76
C VAL A 35 8.04 8.85 9.60
N ASN A 36 7.76 8.41 8.36
CA ASN A 36 7.94 9.24 7.18
C ASN A 36 6.65 9.97 6.83
N ASP A 37 6.73 11.27 6.71
CA ASP A 37 5.67 12.13 6.13
C ASP A 37 6.31 13.39 5.55
N LEU A 38 5.93 13.77 4.34
CA LEU A 38 6.45 14.96 3.68
C LEU A 38 6.03 16.26 4.41
N GLY A 39 5.06 16.17 5.32
CA GLY A 39 4.61 17.30 6.13
C GLY A 39 3.80 18.34 5.40
N VAL A 40 3.51 18.12 4.10
CA VAL A 40 2.83 19.10 3.26
C VAL A 40 1.40 19.30 3.75
N SER A 41 1.08 20.55 4.14
CA SER A 41 -0.32 20.94 4.34
C SER A 41 -1.06 20.85 3.00
N ARG A 42 -2.40 20.84 3.05
CA ARG A 42 -3.24 20.85 1.83
C ARG A 42 -2.89 22.04 0.92
N ASP A 43 -2.28 23.07 1.49
CA ASP A 43 -1.94 24.37 0.85
C ASP A 43 -0.42 24.53 0.59
N GLY A 44 0.41 23.52 0.82
CA GLY A 44 1.83 23.52 0.44
C GLY A 44 2.79 24.21 1.42
N GLY A 45 2.36 24.57 2.62
CA GLY A 45 3.23 25.16 3.65
C GLY A 45 4.03 24.10 4.44
N ASP A 46 5.27 24.40 4.78
CA ASP A 46 6.14 23.59 5.62
C ASP A 46 6.04 24.07 7.08
N PRO A 47 5.46 23.31 8.01
CA PRO A 47 5.50 23.67 9.42
C PRO A 47 6.70 23.00 10.09
N ALA A 48 7.58 23.77 10.67
CA ALA A 48 8.47 23.31 11.75
C ALA A 48 7.59 22.62 12.82
N GLY A 49 7.75 21.30 13.01
CA GLY A 49 6.86 20.51 13.85
C GLY A 49 5.70 19.85 13.09
N GLY A 50 5.95 19.32 11.89
CA GLY A 50 4.91 18.64 11.07
C GLY A 50 4.33 17.36 11.70
N PRO A 51 3.27 16.79 11.09
CA PRO A 51 2.50 15.70 11.66
C PRO A 51 3.32 14.43 11.99
N ALA A 52 4.46 14.22 11.34
CA ALA A 52 5.38 13.14 11.70
C ALA A 52 6.00 13.33 13.09
N HIS A 53 6.28 14.59 13.50
CA HIS A 53 6.80 14.89 14.83
C HIS A 53 5.79 14.58 15.92
N ASP A 54 4.51 14.86 15.70
CA ASP A 54 3.44 14.55 16.64
C ASP A 54 3.35 13.05 16.87
N VAL A 55 3.40 12.26 15.79
CA VAL A 55 3.36 10.78 15.87
C VAL A 55 4.59 10.23 16.59
N VAL A 56 5.78 10.76 16.32
CA VAL A 56 7.00 10.37 17.04
C VAL A 56 6.86 10.68 18.53
N ALA A 57 6.36 11.86 18.89
CA ALA A 57 6.13 12.23 20.29
C ALA A 57 5.10 11.29 20.97
N GLU A 58 4.04 10.90 20.29
CA GLU A 58 3.07 9.93 20.79
C GLU A 58 3.71 8.55 21.03
N ILE A 59 4.52 8.05 20.08
CA ILE A 59 5.25 6.79 20.21
C ILE A 59 6.20 6.83 21.42
N GLN A 60 6.93 7.94 21.58
CA GLN A 60 7.84 8.12 22.71
C GLN A 60 7.09 8.22 24.05
N ALA A 61 5.92 8.85 24.07
CA ALA A 61 5.06 8.92 25.25
C ALA A 61 4.50 7.55 25.68
N MET A 62 4.35 6.61 24.73
CA MET A 62 4.00 5.21 25.01
C MET A 62 5.22 4.37 25.45
N GLY A 63 6.42 4.94 25.49
CA GLY A 63 7.66 4.24 25.81
C GLY A 63 8.33 3.55 24.63
N GLY A 64 7.86 3.79 23.38
CA GLY A 64 8.44 3.27 22.15
C GLY A 64 9.61 4.12 21.62
N GLU A 65 10.29 3.62 20.60
CA GLU A 65 11.38 4.31 19.91
C GLU A 65 10.95 4.71 18.49
N ALA A 66 11.07 5.98 18.14
CA ALA A 66 10.78 6.45 16.79
C ALA A 66 11.63 7.64 16.39
N VAL A 67 11.83 7.80 15.08
CA VAL A 67 12.49 8.95 14.46
C VAL A 67 11.66 9.51 13.30
N VAL A 68 11.76 10.82 13.09
CA VAL A 68 11.07 11.52 11.99
C VAL A 68 11.88 11.37 10.70
N ASN A 69 11.19 11.23 9.58
CA ASN A 69 11.74 11.32 8.24
C ASN A 69 10.82 12.19 7.35
N GLY A 70 11.38 13.19 6.67
CA GLY A 70 10.65 14.12 5.79
C GLY A 70 10.85 13.85 4.30
N ALA A 71 11.32 12.67 3.90
CA ALA A 71 11.63 12.36 2.51
C ALA A 71 10.38 12.31 1.61
N ASP A 72 10.50 12.83 0.39
CA ASP A 72 9.58 12.52 -0.69
C ASP A 72 9.82 11.08 -1.17
N VAL A 73 8.84 10.21 -0.95
CA VAL A 73 8.89 8.78 -1.31
C VAL A 73 9.11 8.54 -2.81
N ALA A 74 8.74 9.49 -3.67
CA ALA A 74 8.88 9.40 -5.12
C ALA A 74 10.18 10.05 -5.64
N ASP A 75 10.98 10.65 -4.78
CA ASP A 75 12.34 11.08 -5.07
C ASP A 75 13.30 9.91 -4.81
N TRP A 76 14.13 9.59 -5.81
CA TRP A 76 14.98 8.41 -5.78
C TRP A 76 16.05 8.46 -4.68
N GLU A 77 16.72 9.59 -4.56
CA GLU A 77 17.80 9.78 -3.59
C GLU A 77 17.26 9.92 -2.17
N GLN A 78 16.13 10.62 -1.99
CA GLN A 78 15.49 10.74 -0.68
C GLN A 78 14.92 9.40 -0.21
N ALA A 79 14.39 8.57 -1.11
CA ALA A 79 13.96 7.21 -0.79
C ALA A 79 15.14 6.32 -0.34
N ALA A 80 16.31 6.46 -0.98
CA ALA A 80 17.54 5.79 -0.55
C ALA A 80 17.98 6.27 0.83
N ALA A 81 17.99 7.59 1.06
CA ALA A 81 18.36 8.19 2.34
C ALA A 81 17.43 7.77 3.49
N MET A 82 16.12 7.59 3.22
CA MET A 82 15.16 7.09 4.21
C MET A 82 15.50 5.67 4.67
N VAL A 83 15.87 4.78 3.76
CA VAL A 83 16.32 3.42 4.11
C VAL A 83 17.63 3.47 4.89
N ALA A 84 18.59 4.29 4.49
CA ALA A 84 19.84 4.49 5.20
C ALA A 84 19.61 5.02 6.62
N GLN A 85 18.71 5.99 6.80
CA GLN A 85 18.37 6.53 8.13
C GLN A 85 17.83 5.46 9.09
N ALA A 86 17.02 4.51 8.62
CA ALA A 86 16.54 3.41 9.46
C ALA A 86 17.70 2.55 9.97
N VAL A 87 18.65 2.24 9.08
CA VAL A 87 19.85 1.46 9.42
C VAL A 87 20.76 2.24 10.36
N ASP A 88 20.99 3.52 10.11
CA ASP A 88 21.85 4.38 10.93
C ASP A 88 21.28 4.60 12.34
N ALA A 89 19.94 4.79 12.44
CA ALA A 89 19.28 5.05 13.72
C ALA A 89 19.12 3.81 14.59
N PHE A 90 18.86 2.64 13.98
CA PHE A 90 18.42 1.44 14.69
C PHE A 90 19.24 0.18 14.38
N GLY A 91 20.25 0.28 13.49
CA GLY A 91 21.19 -0.78 13.16
C GLY A 91 20.76 -1.70 12.02
N HIS A 92 19.47 -1.73 11.65
CA HIS A 92 18.92 -2.59 10.60
C HIS A 92 17.58 -2.06 10.08
N LEU A 93 17.00 -2.76 9.10
CA LEU A 93 15.64 -2.56 8.62
C LEU A 93 14.99 -3.94 8.41
N ASP A 94 13.78 -4.13 8.95
CA ASP A 94 13.04 -5.39 8.84
C ASP A 94 11.74 -5.26 8.06
N THR A 95 11.07 -4.11 8.15
CA THR A 95 9.75 -3.94 7.54
C THR A 95 9.62 -2.59 6.87
N LEU A 96 9.08 -2.59 5.65
CA LEU A 96 8.71 -1.38 4.93
C LEU A 96 7.20 -1.39 4.66
N VAL A 97 6.50 -0.39 5.18
CA VAL A 97 5.08 -0.11 4.91
C VAL A 97 4.99 1.06 3.94
N CYS A 98 4.63 0.78 2.69
CA CYS A 98 4.39 1.79 1.67
C CYS A 98 2.91 2.20 1.72
N ASN A 99 2.62 3.39 2.28
CA ASN A 99 1.27 3.88 2.48
C ASN A 99 1.05 5.31 1.95
N ALA A 100 2.10 6.10 1.75
CA ALA A 100 2.00 7.48 1.30
C ALA A 100 1.15 7.65 0.03
N GLY A 101 0.28 8.67 0.01
CA GLY A 101 -0.57 8.95 -1.13
C GLY A 101 -1.53 10.11 -0.92
N PHE A 102 -2.16 10.56 -1.99
CA PHE A 102 -3.20 11.60 -2.03
C PHE A 102 -4.11 11.41 -3.26
N LEU A 103 -5.18 12.19 -3.35
CA LEU A 103 -6.15 12.12 -4.45
C LEU A 103 -6.16 13.40 -5.29
N ARG A 104 -6.43 13.24 -6.59
CA ARG A 104 -6.79 14.27 -7.57
C ARG A 104 -7.89 13.68 -8.45
N ASP A 105 -9.11 13.67 -7.89
CA ASP A 105 -10.26 13.02 -8.52
C ASP A 105 -10.78 13.86 -9.69
N ARG A 106 -10.93 13.24 -10.84
CA ARG A 106 -11.45 13.81 -12.07
C ARG A 106 -11.94 12.71 -12.99
N MET A 107 -13.07 12.94 -13.68
CA MET A 107 -13.48 12.05 -14.78
C MET A 107 -12.36 11.95 -15.81
N LEU A 108 -12.01 10.74 -16.27
CA LEU A 108 -10.90 10.49 -17.19
C LEU A 108 -10.90 11.40 -18.41
N ALA A 109 -12.10 11.68 -18.98
CA ALA A 109 -12.22 12.55 -20.15
C ALA A 109 -11.79 14.01 -19.90
N ASN A 110 -11.71 14.44 -18.65
CA ASN A 110 -11.39 15.81 -18.24
C ASN A 110 -10.12 15.91 -17.39
N MET A 111 -9.44 14.79 -17.14
CA MET A 111 -8.25 14.72 -16.31
C MET A 111 -7.07 15.38 -17.01
N SER A 112 -6.36 16.27 -16.32
CA SER A 112 -5.14 16.90 -16.81
C SER A 112 -3.92 15.98 -16.65
N GLU A 113 -2.86 16.26 -17.42
CA GLU A 113 -1.56 15.61 -17.29
C GLU A 113 -0.99 15.74 -15.86
N GLU A 114 -1.08 16.93 -15.27
CA GLU A 114 -0.62 17.18 -13.90
C GLU A 114 -1.39 16.35 -12.86
N GLU A 115 -2.72 16.24 -12.99
CA GLU A 115 -3.56 15.39 -12.12
C GLU A 115 -3.19 13.91 -12.25
N TRP A 116 -2.87 13.46 -13.46
CA TRP A 116 -2.42 12.10 -13.73
C TRP A 116 -1.01 11.86 -13.17
N ASP A 117 -0.05 12.69 -13.54
CA ASP A 117 1.36 12.50 -13.21
C ASP A 117 1.63 12.63 -11.72
N SER A 118 1.02 13.61 -11.05
CA SER A 118 1.22 13.80 -9.61
C SER A 118 0.74 12.60 -8.80
N VAL A 119 -0.41 12.01 -9.14
CA VAL A 119 -0.97 10.85 -8.44
C VAL A 119 -0.15 9.60 -8.75
N THR A 120 0.12 9.29 -10.02
CA THR A 120 0.89 8.11 -10.40
C THR A 120 2.32 8.17 -9.87
N ARG A 121 2.92 9.35 -9.84
CA ARG A 121 4.25 9.56 -9.27
C ARG A 121 4.30 9.18 -7.78
N VAL A 122 3.40 9.74 -6.97
CA VAL A 122 3.45 9.49 -5.52
C VAL A 122 2.99 8.09 -5.17
N HIS A 123 1.92 7.60 -5.78
CA HIS A 123 1.43 6.26 -5.49
C HIS A 123 2.34 5.17 -6.06
N LEU A 124 2.51 5.11 -7.39
CA LEU A 124 3.20 3.98 -8.00
C LEU A 124 4.72 4.06 -7.83
N LYS A 125 5.34 5.18 -8.23
CA LYS A 125 6.79 5.36 -8.03
C LYS A 125 7.17 5.46 -6.55
N GLY A 126 6.33 6.12 -5.72
CA GLY A 126 6.58 6.25 -4.27
C GLY A 126 6.40 4.95 -3.48
N HIS A 127 5.79 3.91 -4.04
CA HIS A 127 5.86 2.54 -3.50
C HIS A 127 7.09 1.81 -4.02
N PHE A 128 7.41 1.98 -5.30
CA PHE A 128 8.53 1.31 -5.94
C PHE A 128 9.89 1.79 -5.42
N ALA A 129 10.13 3.11 -5.33
CA ALA A 129 11.47 3.63 -5.02
C ALA A 129 11.96 3.23 -3.61
N PRO A 130 11.19 3.41 -2.50
CA PRO A 130 11.60 2.91 -1.20
C PRO A 130 11.80 1.40 -1.17
N ALA A 131 10.88 0.64 -1.78
CA ALA A 131 10.97 -0.81 -1.82
C ALA A 131 12.19 -1.29 -2.61
N ARG A 132 12.57 -0.61 -3.71
CA ARG A 132 13.78 -0.90 -4.49
C ARG A 132 15.06 -0.66 -3.67
N HIS A 133 15.11 0.36 -2.83
CA HIS A 133 16.26 0.61 -1.96
C HIS A 133 16.30 -0.37 -0.78
N ALA A 134 15.17 -0.68 -0.19
CA ALA A 134 15.07 -1.67 0.88
C ALA A 134 15.50 -3.07 0.41
N ILE A 135 15.01 -3.54 -0.76
CA ILE A 135 15.45 -4.85 -1.30
C ILE A 135 16.93 -4.87 -1.65
N ALA A 136 17.54 -3.76 -2.07
CA ALA A 136 18.98 -3.73 -2.29
C ALA A 136 19.75 -4.02 -0.99
N HIS A 137 19.36 -3.36 0.10
CA HIS A 137 19.93 -3.59 1.43
C HIS A 137 19.74 -5.04 1.89
N TRP A 138 18.54 -5.59 1.82
CA TRP A 138 18.25 -6.97 2.23
C TRP A 138 18.94 -8.02 1.35
N ARG A 139 18.99 -7.80 0.04
CA ARG A 139 19.70 -8.67 -0.88
C ARG A 139 21.19 -8.74 -0.57
N ASP A 140 21.82 -7.62 -0.23
CA ASP A 140 23.25 -7.58 0.07
C ASP A 140 23.53 -8.30 1.40
N ARG A 141 22.67 -8.17 2.42
CA ARG A 141 22.70 -8.96 3.66
C ARG A 141 22.52 -10.46 3.39
N SER A 142 21.53 -10.84 2.59
CA SER A 142 21.30 -12.24 2.21
C SER A 142 22.52 -12.85 1.49
N LYS A 143 23.16 -12.08 0.59
CA LYS A 143 24.40 -12.51 -0.08
C LYS A 143 25.60 -12.64 0.88
N ALA A 144 25.61 -11.89 1.97
CA ALA A 144 26.60 -12.02 3.03
C ALA A 144 26.34 -13.24 3.94
N GLY A 145 25.27 -14.00 3.70
CA GLY A 145 24.90 -15.18 4.48
C GLY A 145 24.06 -14.88 5.71
N GLU A 146 23.53 -13.66 5.84
CA GLU A 146 22.66 -13.28 6.95
C GLU A 146 21.22 -13.74 6.70
N GLU A 147 20.53 -14.13 7.78
CA GLU A 147 19.06 -14.33 7.74
C GLU A 147 18.38 -12.97 7.69
N VAL A 148 17.60 -12.73 6.63
CA VAL A 148 16.98 -11.43 6.39
C VAL A 148 15.62 -11.33 7.08
N GLY A 149 14.68 -12.24 6.82
CA GLY A 149 13.36 -12.25 7.46
C GLY A 149 12.55 -10.96 7.29
N ALA A 150 12.71 -10.26 6.16
CA ALA A 150 12.11 -8.95 5.93
C ALA A 150 10.68 -9.00 5.38
N ARG A 151 9.93 -7.91 5.56
CA ARG A 151 8.53 -7.76 5.13
C ARG A 151 8.33 -6.45 4.38
N VAL A 152 7.55 -6.51 3.30
CA VAL A 152 7.06 -5.31 2.62
C VAL A 152 5.53 -5.37 2.57
N VAL A 153 4.88 -4.31 3.03
CA VAL A 153 3.42 -4.19 2.93
C VAL A 153 3.09 -2.96 2.10
N MET A 154 2.39 -3.16 0.99
CA MET A 154 2.04 -2.11 0.04
C MET A 154 0.54 -1.79 0.13
N THR A 155 0.20 -0.50 0.16
CA THR A 155 -1.20 -0.06 0.24
C THR A 155 -1.80 0.09 -1.15
N SER A 156 -2.64 -0.88 -1.55
CA SER A 156 -3.50 -0.80 -2.72
C SER A 156 -4.83 -0.11 -2.36
N SER A 157 -5.91 -0.43 -3.04
CA SER A 157 -7.26 0.10 -2.81
C SER A 157 -8.28 -0.76 -3.56
N GLY A 158 -9.50 -0.86 -3.04
CA GLY A 158 -10.63 -1.40 -3.79
C GLY A 158 -10.81 -0.70 -5.16
N ALA A 159 -10.55 0.61 -5.25
CA ALA A 159 -10.53 1.33 -6.51
C ALA A 159 -9.51 0.77 -7.53
N GLY A 160 -8.35 0.28 -7.06
CA GLY A 160 -7.34 -0.35 -7.91
C GLY A 160 -7.69 -1.79 -8.29
N LEU A 161 -8.53 -2.47 -7.51
CA LEU A 161 -8.94 -3.85 -7.77
C LEU A 161 -10.16 -3.94 -8.68
N MET A 162 -11.12 -3.03 -8.51
CA MET A 162 -12.43 -3.07 -9.19
C MET A 162 -12.75 -1.79 -10.00
N GLY A 163 -11.88 -0.78 -9.93
CA GLY A 163 -12.14 0.54 -10.53
C GLY A 163 -12.96 1.45 -9.62
N SER A 164 -12.91 2.77 -9.91
CA SER A 164 -13.71 3.80 -9.22
C SER A 164 -13.96 4.96 -10.18
N ILE A 165 -15.22 5.36 -10.33
CA ILE A 165 -15.61 6.47 -11.20
C ILE A 165 -15.00 7.77 -10.69
N GLY A 166 -14.37 8.54 -11.58
CA GLY A 166 -13.69 9.79 -11.25
C GLY A 166 -12.27 9.64 -10.67
N GLN A 167 -11.77 8.41 -10.49
CA GLN A 167 -10.46 8.12 -9.88
C GLN A 167 -9.51 7.37 -10.83
N GLY A 168 -9.56 7.65 -12.13
CA GLY A 168 -8.81 6.87 -13.13
C GLY A 168 -7.31 6.82 -12.90
N ASN A 169 -6.68 7.95 -12.54
CA ASN A 169 -5.26 8.03 -12.17
C ASN A 169 -4.93 7.18 -10.91
N TYR A 170 -5.74 7.34 -9.87
CA TYR A 170 -5.60 6.63 -8.61
C TYR A 170 -5.83 5.13 -8.77
N ALA A 171 -6.91 4.74 -9.46
CA ALA A 171 -7.24 3.35 -9.74
C ALA A 171 -6.12 2.64 -10.52
N ALA A 172 -5.61 3.29 -11.59
CA ALA A 172 -4.48 2.76 -12.37
C ALA A 172 -3.22 2.58 -11.52
N ALA A 173 -2.87 3.57 -10.69
CA ALA A 173 -1.71 3.47 -9.80
C ALA A 173 -1.88 2.35 -8.76
N LYS A 174 -3.07 2.23 -8.15
CA LYS A 174 -3.37 1.20 -7.13
C LYS A 174 -3.47 -0.21 -7.71
N ALA A 175 -3.95 -0.37 -8.94
CA ALA A 175 -3.88 -1.62 -9.70
C ALA A 175 -2.41 -2.01 -9.97
N GLY A 176 -1.59 -1.03 -10.39
CA GLY A 176 -0.14 -1.23 -10.57
C GLY A 176 0.55 -1.68 -9.28
N ILE A 177 0.17 -1.12 -8.11
CA ILE A 177 0.70 -1.53 -6.80
C ILE A 177 0.28 -2.98 -6.47
N ALA A 178 -0.98 -3.36 -6.72
CA ALA A 178 -1.44 -4.73 -6.48
C ALA A 178 -0.64 -5.75 -7.31
N LEU A 179 -0.35 -5.44 -8.58
CA LEU A 179 0.50 -6.28 -9.41
C LEU A 179 1.97 -6.26 -8.95
N LEU A 180 2.48 -5.09 -8.50
CA LEU A 180 3.84 -4.96 -7.97
C LEU A 180 4.06 -5.86 -6.74
N VAL A 181 3.04 -6.07 -5.90
CA VAL A 181 3.08 -7.02 -4.78
C VAL A 181 3.38 -8.44 -5.27
N VAL A 182 2.64 -8.90 -6.28
CA VAL A 182 2.81 -10.25 -6.85
C VAL A 182 4.19 -10.41 -7.48
N GLN A 183 4.62 -9.42 -8.26
CA GLN A 183 5.91 -9.41 -8.93
C GLN A 183 7.07 -9.42 -7.93
N ALA A 184 7.02 -8.52 -6.95
CA ALA A 184 8.06 -8.41 -5.93
C ALA A 184 8.13 -9.66 -5.04
N ALA A 185 7.01 -10.26 -4.67
CA ALA A 185 6.97 -11.50 -3.93
C ALA A 185 7.70 -12.64 -4.67
N ALA A 186 7.43 -12.78 -5.98
CA ALA A 186 8.06 -13.79 -6.82
C ALA A 186 9.59 -13.57 -6.96
N GLU A 187 10.04 -12.32 -7.08
CA GLU A 187 11.46 -12.00 -7.28
C GLU A 187 12.28 -12.01 -5.98
N TRP A 188 11.68 -11.58 -4.85
CA TRP A 188 12.42 -11.29 -3.62
C TRP A 188 12.35 -12.39 -2.57
N GLY A 189 11.45 -13.37 -2.73
CA GLY A 189 11.31 -14.50 -1.80
C GLY A 189 12.62 -15.25 -1.58
N ARG A 190 13.46 -15.41 -2.62
CA ARG A 190 14.78 -16.03 -2.54
C ARG A 190 15.79 -15.30 -1.64
N TYR A 191 15.51 -14.06 -1.26
CA TYR A 191 16.32 -13.26 -0.32
C TYR A 191 15.71 -13.21 1.09
N GLY A 192 14.67 -14.00 1.36
CA GLY A 192 13.98 -14.00 2.65
C GLY A 192 13.03 -12.82 2.86
N VAL A 193 12.53 -12.21 1.77
CA VAL A 193 11.60 -11.08 1.83
C VAL A 193 10.21 -11.51 1.42
N LEU A 194 9.22 -11.33 2.30
CA LEU A 194 7.80 -11.52 1.98
C LEU A 194 7.15 -10.18 1.63
N VAL A 195 6.33 -10.18 0.59
CA VAL A 195 5.67 -8.96 0.09
C VAL A 195 4.18 -9.20 -0.02
N ASN A 196 3.37 -8.36 0.62
CA ASN A 196 1.92 -8.42 0.58
C ASN A 196 1.31 -7.02 0.38
N GLY A 197 0.05 -6.99 0.00
CA GLY A 197 -0.71 -5.76 -0.21
C GLY A 197 -1.95 -5.70 0.69
N VAL A 198 -2.36 -4.47 1.02
CA VAL A 198 -3.62 -4.21 1.72
C VAL A 198 -4.40 -3.15 0.95
N ALA A 199 -5.67 -3.41 0.69
CA ALA A 199 -6.65 -2.46 0.18
C ALA A 199 -7.55 -2.04 1.36
N PRO A 200 -7.23 -0.94 2.05
CA PRO A 200 -7.94 -0.54 3.25
C PRO A 200 -9.27 0.16 2.91
N ASP A 201 -10.27 -0.06 3.74
CA ASP A 201 -11.52 0.68 3.73
C ASP A 201 -11.70 1.38 5.08
N ALA A 202 -11.36 2.67 5.16
CA ALA A 202 -11.35 3.45 6.38
C ALA A 202 -11.67 4.92 6.12
N ARG A 203 -12.17 5.62 7.15
CA ARG A 203 -12.37 7.06 7.13
C ARG A 203 -11.03 7.77 7.30
N THR A 204 -10.66 8.55 6.31
CA THR A 204 -9.46 9.38 6.32
C THR A 204 -9.80 10.73 5.72
N ARG A 205 -8.88 11.70 5.79
CA ARG A 205 -9.06 12.98 5.08
C ARG A 205 -9.32 12.82 3.56
N MET A 206 -8.93 11.70 2.98
CA MET A 206 -9.16 11.41 1.56
C MET A 206 -10.59 10.94 1.29
N THR A 207 -11.22 10.28 2.25
CA THR A 207 -12.57 9.68 2.12
C THR A 207 -13.65 10.46 2.86
N GLU A 208 -13.27 11.27 3.85
CA GLU A 208 -14.18 12.09 4.66
C GLU A 208 -14.83 13.19 3.83
N GLY A 209 -16.15 13.28 3.92
CA GLY A 209 -16.96 14.25 3.15
C GLY A 209 -17.12 13.91 1.66
N VAL A 210 -16.52 12.84 1.16
CA VAL A 210 -16.63 12.35 -0.22
C VAL A 210 -17.29 10.98 -0.26
N ILE A 211 -16.80 10.03 0.53
CA ILE A 211 -17.31 8.66 0.62
C ILE A 211 -18.05 8.44 1.94
N TYR A 212 -17.53 9.00 3.03
CA TYR A 212 -18.08 8.88 4.39
C TYR A 212 -18.47 10.23 4.95
N ASP A 213 -19.49 10.23 5.82
CA ASP A 213 -19.85 11.42 6.58
C ASP A 213 -18.70 11.86 7.50
N THR A 214 -18.66 13.16 7.81
CA THR A 214 -17.63 13.75 8.68
C THR A 214 -17.80 13.41 10.17
N GLY A 215 -18.91 12.76 10.54
CA GLY A 215 -19.20 12.36 11.92
C GLY A 215 -18.52 11.05 12.32
N VAL A 216 -17.89 11.03 13.50
CA VAL A 216 -17.48 9.79 14.15
C VAL A 216 -18.66 9.26 14.95
N PRO A 217 -19.12 8.01 14.75
CA PRO A 217 -20.25 7.46 15.49
C PRO A 217 -19.93 7.32 16.99
N GLU A 218 -20.92 7.40 17.85
CA GLU A 218 -20.77 7.00 19.24
C GLU A 218 -20.61 5.48 19.31
N GLY A 219 -19.53 5.00 19.96
CA GLY A 219 -19.24 3.57 20.12
C GLY A 219 -18.32 3.01 19.06
N TRP A 220 -18.65 1.83 18.54
CA TRP A 220 -17.82 1.17 17.50
C TRP A 220 -17.85 1.94 16.18
N ASP A 221 -16.68 2.40 15.76
CA ASP A 221 -16.49 3.02 14.43
C ASP A 221 -15.88 1.99 13.48
N GLU A 222 -16.73 1.42 12.62
CA GLU A 222 -16.28 0.47 11.59
C GLU A 222 -15.24 1.07 10.63
N LYS A 223 -15.25 2.38 10.45
CA LYS A 223 -14.35 3.09 9.51
C LYS A 223 -13.16 3.77 10.22
N ASP A 224 -12.91 3.45 11.49
CA ASP A 224 -11.70 3.92 12.17
C ASP A 224 -10.47 3.36 11.45
N PRO A 225 -9.49 4.20 11.05
CA PRO A 225 -8.23 3.76 10.45
C PRO A 225 -7.47 2.71 11.28
N ALA A 226 -7.62 2.73 12.59
CA ALA A 226 -7.00 1.77 13.49
C ALA A 226 -7.45 0.32 13.25
N ASN A 227 -8.65 0.10 12.71
CA ASN A 227 -9.17 -1.24 12.42
C ASN A 227 -8.35 -1.99 11.35
N VAL A 228 -7.65 -1.28 10.48
CA VAL A 228 -6.79 -1.88 9.44
C VAL A 228 -5.42 -2.26 10.00
N SER A 229 -4.98 -1.59 11.07
CA SER A 229 -3.63 -1.72 11.60
C SER A 229 -3.26 -3.12 12.11
N PRO A 230 -4.14 -3.93 12.71
CA PRO A 230 -3.81 -5.29 13.12
C PRO A 230 -3.33 -6.17 11.96
N LEU A 231 -3.96 -6.08 10.79
CA LEU A 231 -3.51 -6.80 9.59
C LEU A 231 -2.15 -6.30 9.11
N MET A 232 -1.94 -4.97 9.08
CA MET A 232 -0.66 -4.37 8.67
C MET A 232 0.48 -4.82 9.59
N VAL A 233 0.25 -4.84 10.89
CA VAL A 233 1.23 -5.31 11.90
C VAL A 233 1.54 -6.78 11.71
N TRP A 234 0.53 -7.63 11.57
CA TRP A 234 0.75 -9.05 11.35
C TRP A 234 1.54 -9.32 10.06
N LEU A 235 1.17 -8.67 8.94
CA LEU A 235 1.89 -8.78 7.67
C LEU A 235 3.34 -8.27 7.76
N GLY A 236 3.60 -7.29 8.63
CA GLY A 236 4.93 -6.73 8.90
C GLY A 236 5.72 -7.47 9.97
N SER A 237 5.12 -8.42 10.69
CA SER A 237 5.73 -9.15 11.81
C SER A 237 6.57 -10.35 11.36
N ARG A 238 7.23 -11.01 12.32
CA ARG A 238 7.91 -12.29 12.10
C ARG A 238 6.93 -13.45 11.89
N ASP A 239 5.72 -13.32 12.40
CA ASP A 239 4.70 -14.37 12.37
C ASP A 239 4.02 -14.48 10.99
N CYS A 240 4.23 -13.50 10.11
CA CYS A 240 3.74 -13.55 8.74
C CYS A 240 4.48 -14.63 7.94
N ASP A 241 3.75 -15.58 7.42
CA ASP A 241 4.22 -16.69 6.58
C ASP A 241 3.65 -16.67 5.15
N VAL A 242 2.86 -15.64 4.81
CA VAL A 242 2.26 -15.47 3.49
C VAL A 242 2.98 -14.43 2.65
N THR A 243 2.95 -14.60 1.33
CA THR A 243 3.55 -13.66 0.37
C THR A 243 2.77 -13.63 -0.95
N GLY A 244 2.82 -12.51 -1.65
CA GLY A 244 2.17 -12.33 -2.96
C GLY A 244 0.66 -12.21 -2.89
N ARG A 245 0.10 -11.85 -1.73
CA ARG A 245 -1.34 -11.70 -1.54
C ARG A 245 -1.73 -10.24 -1.36
N VAL A 246 -2.94 -9.92 -1.79
CA VAL A 246 -3.61 -8.65 -1.51
C VAL A 246 -4.84 -8.94 -0.66
N PHE A 247 -5.02 -8.15 0.39
CA PHE A 247 -6.15 -8.28 1.31
C PHE A 247 -6.96 -6.98 1.32
N GLU A 248 -8.28 -7.08 1.31
CA GLU A 248 -9.13 -5.97 1.75
C GLU A 248 -9.34 -6.05 3.26
N ALA A 249 -9.32 -4.89 3.92
CA ALA A 249 -9.57 -4.79 5.35
C ALA A 249 -10.51 -3.62 5.65
N SER A 250 -11.62 -3.90 6.34
CA SER A 250 -12.61 -2.91 6.77
C SER A 250 -13.22 -3.32 8.08
N GLY A 251 -13.22 -2.44 9.08
CA GLY A 251 -13.78 -2.74 10.39
C GLY A 251 -13.22 -4.02 11.00
N GLY A 252 -14.07 -4.97 11.33
CA GLY A 252 -13.71 -6.29 11.85
C GLY A 252 -13.59 -7.39 10.78
N SER A 253 -13.52 -7.02 9.50
CA SER A 253 -13.52 -7.98 8.37
C SER A 253 -12.26 -7.86 7.54
N LEU A 254 -11.80 -8.98 7.00
CA LEU A 254 -10.74 -9.06 6.00
C LEU A 254 -11.10 -10.09 4.92
N ASN A 255 -10.75 -9.77 3.67
CA ASN A 255 -10.93 -10.65 2.52
C ASN A 255 -9.59 -10.82 1.80
N VAL A 256 -9.33 -12.00 1.24
CA VAL A 256 -8.27 -12.19 0.25
C VAL A 256 -8.80 -11.76 -1.11
N CYS A 257 -8.06 -10.90 -1.80
CA CYS A 257 -8.39 -10.51 -3.17
C CYS A 257 -7.63 -11.39 -4.13
N ASP A 258 -8.37 -12.15 -4.93
CA ASP A 258 -7.80 -12.92 -6.03
C ASP A 258 -7.49 -11.96 -7.20
N GLY A 259 -6.28 -12.07 -7.73
CA GLY A 259 -5.86 -11.31 -8.89
C GLY A 259 -6.50 -11.80 -10.19
N TRP A 260 -6.01 -11.31 -11.33
CA TRP A 260 -6.44 -11.79 -12.64
C TRP A 260 -6.21 -13.29 -12.79
N GLN A 261 -7.26 -14.02 -13.19
CA GLN A 261 -7.24 -15.44 -13.45
C GLN A 261 -7.65 -15.71 -14.91
N HIS A 262 -7.11 -16.80 -15.47
CA HIS A 262 -7.54 -17.21 -16.80
C HIS A 262 -8.99 -17.71 -16.75
N GLY A 263 -9.83 -17.13 -17.59
CA GLY A 263 -11.21 -17.56 -17.81
C GLY A 263 -11.33 -18.69 -18.84
N PRO A 264 -12.55 -18.93 -19.33
CA PRO A 264 -12.82 -19.90 -20.36
C PRO A 264 -12.02 -19.67 -21.64
N VAL A 265 -11.55 -20.73 -22.27
CA VAL A 265 -10.72 -20.70 -23.48
C VAL A 265 -11.55 -21.06 -24.71
N ALA A 266 -11.53 -20.19 -25.72
CA ALA A 266 -11.94 -20.56 -27.07
C ALA A 266 -10.72 -20.96 -27.92
N SER A 267 -10.79 -22.05 -28.66
CA SER A 267 -9.70 -22.53 -29.50
C SER A 267 -10.23 -23.05 -30.84
N VAL A 268 -9.42 -22.92 -31.87
CA VAL A 268 -9.64 -23.53 -33.20
C VAL A 268 -8.56 -24.57 -33.56
N GLY A 269 -7.82 -25.03 -32.52
CA GLY A 269 -6.74 -26.01 -32.71
C GLY A 269 -5.46 -25.40 -33.28
N GLU A 270 -4.80 -26.11 -34.17
CA GLU A 270 -3.47 -25.74 -34.71
C GLU A 270 -3.53 -24.75 -35.87
N ARG A 271 -4.51 -23.86 -35.90
CA ARG A 271 -4.64 -22.80 -36.90
C ARG A 271 -4.94 -21.44 -36.27
N ARG A 272 -4.87 -20.39 -37.05
CA ARG A 272 -5.34 -19.05 -36.63
C ARG A 272 -6.87 -18.97 -36.74
N PHE A 273 -7.46 -18.14 -35.89
CA PHE A 273 -8.83 -17.70 -36.11
C PHE A 273 -8.96 -16.91 -37.42
N GLU A 274 -10.00 -17.18 -38.17
CA GLU A 274 -10.48 -16.26 -39.21
C GLU A 274 -11.20 -15.08 -38.51
N VAL A 275 -11.09 -13.87 -39.02
CA VAL A 275 -11.71 -12.68 -38.40
C VAL A 275 -13.21 -12.88 -38.23
N ALA A 276 -13.88 -13.56 -39.15
CA ALA A 276 -15.32 -13.82 -39.07
C ALA A 276 -15.72 -14.75 -37.91
N GLU A 277 -14.80 -15.58 -37.39
CA GLU A 277 -15.05 -16.52 -36.28
C GLU A 277 -14.82 -15.90 -34.90
N VAL A 278 -14.02 -14.79 -34.82
CA VAL A 278 -13.57 -14.21 -33.56
C VAL A 278 -14.73 -13.75 -32.69
N GLY A 279 -15.73 -13.10 -33.29
CA GLY A 279 -16.89 -12.58 -32.53
C GLY A 279 -17.64 -13.68 -31.79
N GLU A 280 -17.93 -14.81 -32.46
CA GLU A 280 -18.59 -15.95 -31.83
C GLU A 280 -17.72 -16.60 -30.74
N ALA A 281 -16.41 -16.74 -30.97
CA ALA A 281 -15.48 -17.26 -30.00
C ALA A 281 -15.43 -16.41 -28.72
N VAL A 282 -15.39 -15.08 -28.87
CA VAL A 282 -15.43 -14.12 -27.74
C VAL A 282 -16.74 -14.26 -26.95
N HIS A 283 -17.89 -14.28 -27.62
CA HIS A 283 -19.17 -14.43 -26.93
C HIS A 283 -19.31 -15.75 -26.16
N ARG A 284 -18.81 -16.87 -26.73
CA ARG A 284 -18.79 -18.15 -26.01
C ARG A 284 -17.88 -18.10 -24.79
N SER A 285 -16.72 -17.45 -24.86
CA SER A 285 -15.83 -17.31 -23.71
C SER A 285 -16.45 -16.44 -22.62
N ILE A 286 -17.09 -15.31 -22.98
CA ILE A 286 -17.77 -14.43 -22.04
C ILE A 286 -18.96 -15.16 -21.36
N ALA A 287 -19.74 -15.93 -22.09
CA ALA A 287 -20.87 -16.66 -21.52
C ALA A 287 -20.48 -17.69 -20.45
N GLY A 288 -19.24 -18.15 -20.44
CA GLY A 288 -18.70 -19.06 -19.42
C GLY A 288 -17.86 -18.36 -18.34
N ALA A 289 -17.70 -17.04 -18.42
CA ALA A 289 -16.95 -16.25 -17.45
C ALA A 289 -17.91 -15.64 -16.39
N PRO A 290 -17.42 -15.37 -15.15
CA PRO A 290 -18.18 -14.56 -14.21
C PRO A 290 -18.34 -13.13 -14.74
N ASP A 291 -19.43 -12.47 -14.31
CA ASP A 291 -19.62 -11.06 -14.58
C ASP A 291 -18.48 -10.22 -13.97
N PRO A 292 -18.10 -9.10 -14.62
CA PRO A 292 -17.14 -8.18 -14.04
C PRO A 292 -17.63 -7.65 -12.68
N ALA A 293 -16.71 -7.49 -11.73
CA ALA A 293 -17.03 -6.85 -10.48
C ALA A 293 -17.55 -5.41 -10.72
N PRO A 294 -18.55 -4.94 -9.96
CA PRO A 294 -19.08 -3.60 -10.11
C PRO A 294 -18.03 -2.54 -9.78
N VAL A 295 -17.96 -1.49 -10.59
CA VAL A 295 -17.07 -0.36 -10.39
C VAL A 295 -17.64 0.55 -9.28
N PHE A 296 -16.81 0.99 -8.34
CA PHE A 296 -17.25 1.92 -7.29
C PHE A 296 -17.77 3.23 -7.87
N GLY A 297 -18.90 3.72 -7.31
CA GLY A 297 -19.54 4.95 -7.76
C GLY A 297 -20.40 4.80 -9.02
N HIS A 298 -20.53 3.58 -9.57
CA HIS A 298 -21.52 3.32 -10.61
C HIS A 298 -22.93 3.47 -10.00
N ARG A 299 -23.74 4.34 -10.59
CA ARG A 299 -25.18 4.49 -10.30
C ARG A 299 -25.91 3.99 -11.54
N ASP A 300 -26.78 3.02 -11.35
CA ASP A 300 -27.67 2.51 -12.40
C ASP A 300 -28.56 3.63 -12.98
#